data_093bfce48d8629222d4e2178bec6511e
#
_entry.id   093bfce48d8629222d4e2178bec6511e
#
_cell.length_a   1.000
_cell.length_b   1.000
_cell.length_c   1.000
_cell.angle_alpha   90.00
_cell.angle_beta   90.00
_cell.angle_gamma   90.00
#
_symmetry.space_group_name_H-M   'P 1'
#
loop_
_entity.id
_entity.type
_entity.pdbx_description
1 polymer ?
#
loop_
_entity_poly.entity_id
_entity_poly.type
_entity_poly.pdbx_seq_one_letter_code
_entity_poly.pdbx_strand_id
1 'polypeptide(L)'
;YSDEEAINKRKGYGITGTLDWDLGATTVKSITAYRTFDRFQRDDLDVSDVNLAGQNNYVEKSRAFSQEVTVNYQGNGFSLLGGAMYFHEKLTGQVLVPTVNLGVLFGLPANTFDNGAYEQNGTVKIDAVGVYLQGAVDISPTLKLTAGARYNYEHRNGVGYFRFDALGVNIPTDKAKGWSSVTPKVLLEFKPSDTSLLYASVTKGFKSGVINIGSTDAAINPETVW
;
A
#
# COMPACT_ATOMS: atom_id res chain seq x y z
N TYR A 1 -25.78 -19.97 9.11
CA TYR A 1 -26.61 -20.07 7.90
C TYR A 1 -26.40 -18.76 7.13
N SER A 2 -26.37 -18.82 5.82
CA SER A 2 -26.21 -17.65 4.93
C SER A 2 -27.26 -17.78 3.85
N ASP A 3 -27.97 -16.71 3.53
CA ASP A 3 -28.94 -16.66 2.42
C ASP A 3 -28.27 -16.22 1.10
N GLU A 4 -26.99 -15.86 1.12
CA GLU A 4 -26.22 -15.41 -0.03
C GLU A 4 -25.05 -16.35 -0.36
N GLU A 5 -24.83 -16.58 -1.64
CA GLU A 5 -23.67 -17.35 -2.11
C GLU A 5 -22.40 -16.52 -2.06
N ALA A 6 -21.40 -16.98 -1.30
CA ALA A 6 -20.09 -16.35 -1.26
C ALA A 6 -19.31 -16.55 -2.57
N ILE A 7 -18.84 -15.46 -3.16
CA ILE A 7 -18.07 -15.46 -4.41
C ILE A 7 -16.77 -14.72 -4.19
N ASN A 8 -15.64 -15.29 -4.63
CA ASN A 8 -14.37 -14.59 -4.66
C ASN A 8 -13.66 -14.86 -5.99
N LYS A 9 -13.62 -13.86 -6.85
CA LYS A 9 -12.97 -13.92 -8.15
C LYS A 9 -11.80 -12.95 -8.18
N ARG A 10 -10.63 -13.43 -8.59
CA ARG A 10 -9.41 -12.60 -8.72
C ARG A 10 -8.77 -12.84 -10.07
N LYS A 11 -8.25 -11.77 -10.66
CA LYS A 11 -7.53 -11.81 -11.93
C LYS A 11 -6.39 -10.79 -11.85
N GLY A 12 -5.20 -11.21 -12.23
CA GLY A 12 -4.05 -10.33 -12.22
C GLY A 12 -3.07 -10.69 -13.33
N TYR A 13 -2.40 -9.67 -13.85
CA TYR A 13 -1.34 -9.80 -14.83
C TYR A 13 -0.18 -8.90 -14.43
N GLY A 14 1.01 -9.30 -14.81
CA GLY A 14 2.19 -8.47 -14.62
C GLY A 14 3.26 -8.80 -15.63
N ILE A 15 4.01 -7.77 -15.97
CA ILE A 15 5.25 -7.89 -16.74
C ILE A 15 6.35 -7.18 -15.99
N THR A 16 7.53 -7.77 -15.96
CA THR A 16 8.72 -7.18 -15.34
C THR A 16 9.89 -7.34 -16.29
N GLY A 17 10.57 -6.25 -16.60
CA GLY A 17 11.83 -6.21 -17.31
C GLY A 17 12.96 -5.88 -16.32
N THR A 18 14.03 -6.64 -16.37
CA THR A 18 15.26 -6.37 -15.60
C THR A 18 16.42 -6.21 -16.55
N LEU A 19 17.23 -5.18 -16.36
CA LEU A 19 18.45 -4.93 -17.06
C LEU A 19 19.59 -4.85 -16.04
N ASP A 20 20.61 -5.68 -16.21
CA ASP A 20 21.81 -5.71 -15.37
C ASP A 20 23.01 -5.35 -16.25
N TRP A 21 23.77 -4.32 -15.84
CA TRP A 21 25.04 -3.92 -16.46
C TRP A 21 26.16 -4.13 -15.47
N ASP A 22 27.08 -5.01 -15.84
CA ASP A 22 28.34 -5.20 -15.12
C ASP A 22 29.45 -4.35 -15.79
N LEU A 23 29.96 -3.40 -15.04
CA LEU A 23 31.02 -2.48 -15.45
C LEU A 23 32.28 -2.69 -14.58
N GLY A 24 32.55 -3.92 -14.18
CA GLY A 24 33.64 -4.29 -13.30
C GLY A 24 33.36 -3.98 -11.82
N ALA A 25 33.97 -2.96 -11.27
CA ALA A 25 33.71 -2.54 -9.87
C ALA A 25 32.29 -1.96 -9.67
N THR A 26 31.57 -1.63 -10.73
CA THR A 26 30.25 -1.01 -10.69
C THR A 26 29.22 -1.92 -11.37
N THR A 27 28.10 -2.13 -10.71
CA THR A 27 26.93 -2.79 -11.32
C THR A 27 25.75 -1.83 -11.33
N VAL A 28 25.11 -1.68 -12.50
CA VAL A 28 23.89 -0.90 -12.66
C VAL A 28 22.73 -1.85 -12.92
N LYS A 29 21.69 -1.75 -12.12
CA LYS A 29 20.46 -2.55 -12.30
C LYS A 29 19.28 -1.63 -12.51
N SER A 30 18.45 -1.95 -13.51
CA SER A 30 17.18 -1.28 -13.77
C SER A 30 16.05 -2.31 -13.75
N ILE A 31 15.01 -2.04 -13.00
CA ILE A 31 13.82 -2.90 -12.90
C ILE A 31 12.61 -2.06 -13.25
N THR A 32 11.90 -2.47 -14.31
CA THR A 32 10.63 -1.85 -14.73
C THR A 32 9.54 -2.88 -14.58
N ALA A 33 8.44 -2.54 -13.90
CA ALA A 33 7.32 -3.45 -13.76
C ALA A 33 5.98 -2.73 -13.99
N TYR A 34 5.06 -3.45 -14.62
CA TYR A 34 3.66 -3.07 -14.73
C TYR A 34 2.80 -4.23 -14.23
N ARG A 35 1.82 -3.93 -13.38
CA ARG A 35 0.93 -4.92 -12.77
C ARG A 35 -0.51 -4.45 -12.81
N THR A 36 -1.40 -5.41 -13.01
CA THR A 36 -2.85 -5.18 -12.92
C THR A 36 -3.47 -6.22 -12.00
N PHE A 37 -4.46 -5.79 -11.26
CA PHE A 37 -5.21 -6.66 -10.37
C PHE A 37 -6.68 -6.26 -10.39
N ASP A 38 -7.58 -7.24 -10.57
CA ASP A 38 -9.03 -7.07 -10.49
C ASP A 38 -9.57 -8.12 -9.52
N ARG A 39 -10.38 -7.67 -8.57
CA ARG A 39 -11.06 -8.53 -7.59
C ARG A 39 -12.54 -8.21 -7.58
N PHE A 40 -13.34 -9.26 -7.55
CA PHE A 40 -14.75 -9.21 -7.19
C PHE A 40 -14.99 -10.19 -6.05
N GLN A 41 -15.56 -9.72 -4.96
CA GLN A 41 -15.95 -10.55 -3.83
C GLN A 41 -17.40 -10.21 -3.50
N ARG A 42 -18.18 -11.25 -3.21
CA ARG A 42 -19.52 -11.16 -2.64
C ARG A 42 -19.55 -12.01 -1.39
N ASP A 43 -20.06 -11.47 -0.32
CA ASP A 43 -20.29 -12.15 0.94
C ASP A 43 -21.67 -11.79 1.45
N ASP A 44 -22.23 -12.64 2.28
CA ASP A 44 -23.38 -12.32 3.13
C ASP A 44 -22.86 -11.42 4.27
N LEU A 45 -23.43 -10.22 4.41
CA LEU A 45 -22.96 -9.23 5.38
C LEU A 45 -23.45 -9.53 6.80
N ASP A 46 -24.70 -10.01 6.95
CA ASP A 46 -25.29 -10.24 8.26
C ASP A 46 -25.08 -11.67 8.79
N VAL A 47 -24.58 -12.58 7.93
CA VAL A 47 -24.25 -13.98 8.25
C VAL A 47 -25.44 -14.71 8.86
N SER A 48 -26.64 -14.43 8.36
CA SER A 48 -27.88 -15.00 8.85
C SER A 48 -28.78 -15.47 7.67
N ASP A 49 -29.90 -16.12 8.00
CA ASP A 49 -30.95 -16.48 7.05
C ASP A 49 -32.06 -15.41 6.98
N VAL A 50 -31.85 -14.29 7.65
CA VAL A 50 -32.76 -13.14 7.66
C VAL A 50 -32.19 -12.05 6.77
N ASN A 51 -32.86 -11.74 5.66
CA ASN A 51 -32.39 -10.69 4.74
C ASN A 51 -32.47 -9.30 5.40
N LEU A 52 -31.48 -9.01 6.24
CA LEU A 52 -31.26 -7.72 6.88
C LEU A 52 -30.36 -6.81 6.04
N ALA A 53 -29.22 -7.34 5.58
CA ALA A 53 -28.23 -6.60 4.82
C ALA A 53 -27.48 -7.53 3.82
N GLY A 54 -28.17 -8.48 3.24
CA GLY A 54 -27.73 -9.55 2.36
C GLY A 54 -26.37 -9.39 1.67
N GLN A 55 -26.37 -9.16 0.39
CA GLN A 55 -25.16 -9.13 -0.43
C GLN A 55 -24.25 -7.95 -0.09
N ASN A 56 -23.02 -8.24 0.30
CA ASN A 56 -21.94 -7.27 0.37
C ASN A 56 -20.97 -7.48 -0.79
N ASN A 57 -20.97 -6.57 -1.75
CA ASN A 57 -20.14 -6.68 -2.95
C ASN A 57 -18.91 -5.79 -2.85
N TYR A 58 -17.73 -6.39 -3.00
CA TYR A 58 -16.44 -5.70 -3.10
C TYR A 58 -15.93 -5.78 -4.52
N VAL A 59 -15.62 -4.65 -5.09
CA VAL A 59 -14.88 -4.53 -6.35
C VAL A 59 -13.59 -3.79 -6.08
N GLU A 60 -12.48 -4.32 -6.54
CA GLU A 60 -11.18 -3.69 -6.45
C GLU A 60 -10.46 -3.82 -7.79
N LYS A 61 -9.90 -2.71 -8.27
CA LYS A 61 -9.10 -2.67 -9.49
C LYS A 61 -7.85 -1.86 -9.24
N SER A 62 -6.69 -2.47 -9.42
CA SER A 62 -5.39 -1.82 -9.33
C SER A 62 -4.67 -1.86 -10.66
N ARG A 63 -3.99 -0.77 -10.98
CA ARG A 63 -3.06 -0.63 -12.11
C ARG A 63 -1.84 0.08 -11.57
N ALA A 64 -0.71 -0.63 -11.55
CA ALA A 64 0.52 -0.13 -10.96
C ALA A 64 1.69 -0.20 -11.93
N PHE A 65 2.49 0.84 -11.92
CA PHE A 65 3.77 0.94 -12.63
C PHE A 65 4.87 1.23 -11.61
N SER A 66 6.01 0.60 -11.77
CA SER A 66 7.21 0.91 -10.97
C SER A 66 8.46 0.90 -11.84
N GLN A 67 9.38 1.79 -11.53
CA GLN A 67 10.72 1.87 -12.09
C GLN A 67 11.71 2.03 -10.95
N GLU A 68 12.73 1.18 -10.89
CA GLU A 68 13.83 1.32 -9.96
C GLU A 68 15.15 1.24 -10.71
N VAL A 69 16.08 2.12 -10.35
CA VAL A 69 17.46 2.08 -10.84
C VAL A 69 18.38 2.07 -9.63
N THR A 70 19.30 1.12 -9.59
CA THR A 70 20.30 1.00 -8.54
C THR A 70 21.69 0.99 -9.15
N VAL A 71 22.63 1.59 -8.44
CA VAL A 71 24.06 1.56 -8.76
C VAL A 71 24.79 1.03 -7.54
N ASN A 72 25.49 -0.07 -7.70
CA ASN A 72 26.32 -0.65 -6.68
C ASN A 72 27.78 -0.57 -7.10
N TYR A 73 28.63 0.01 -6.25
CA TYR A 73 30.06 0.10 -6.46
C TYR A 73 30.80 -0.69 -5.37
N GLN A 74 31.73 -1.54 -5.78
CA GLN A 74 32.59 -2.32 -4.89
C GLN A 74 34.03 -1.82 -4.96
N GLY A 75 34.49 -1.16 -3.89
CA GLY A 75 35.87 -0.76 -3.73
C GLY A 75 36.67 -1.74 -2.87
N ASN A 76 37.93 -1.44 -2.63
CA ASN A 76 38.77 -2.21 -1.70
C ASN A 76 38.44 -1.78 -0.25
N GLY A 77 37.78 -2.67 0.50
CA GLY A 77 37.33 -2.43 1.88
C GLY A 77 36.13 -1.49 2.04
N PHE A 78 35.45 -1.12 0.96
CA PHE A 78 34.19 -0.38 1.04
C PHE A 78 33.26 -0.68 -0.12
N SER A 79 31.97 -0.40 0.08
CA SER A 79 30.97 -0.45 -0.99
C SER A 79 29.99 0.73 -0.88
N LEU A 80 29.45 1.13 -2.04
CA LEU A 80 28.43 2.16 -2.15
C LEU A 80 27.22 1.61 -2.93
N LEU A 81 26.05 1.81 -2.39
CA LEU A 81 24.78 1.50 -3.04
C LEU A 81 23.94 2.76 -3.09
N GLY A 82 23.62 3.21 -4.30
CA GLY A 82 22.68 4.30 -4.52
C GLY A 82 21.55 3.89 -5.43
N GLY A 83 20.41 4.55 -5.32
CA GLY A 83 19.30 4.25 -6.22
C GLY A 83 18.15 5.22 -6.10
N ALA A 84 17.28 5.14 -7.11
CA ALA A 84 16.05 5.90 -7.18
C ALA A 84 14.90 4.99 -7.62
N MET A 85 13.72 5.21 -7.05
CA MET A 85 12.50 4.47 -7.36
C MET A 85 11.37 5.46 -7.64
N TYR A 86 10.58 5.17 -8.66
CA TYR A 86 9.27 5.77 -8.91
C TYR A 86 8.21 4.68 -8.88
N PHE A 87 7.09 4.99 -8.25
CA PHE A 87 5.91 4.12 -8.20
C PHE A 87 4.66 4.95 -8.49
N HIS A 88 3.81 4.44 -9.36
CA HIS A 88 2.49 4.99 -9.64
C HIS A 88 1.44 3.90 -9.52
N GLU A 89 0.34 4.18 -8.82
CA GLU A 89 -0.80 3.28 -8.75
C GLU A 89 -2.11 4.05 -8.88
N LYS A 90 -3.04 3.48 -9.65
CA LYS A 90 -4.45 3.85 -9.65
C LYS A 90 -5.23 2.68 -9.06
N LEU A 91 -5.74 2.89 -7.84
CA LEU A 91 -6.58 1.94 -7.12
C LEU A 91 -8.02 2.44 -7.15
N THR A 92 -8.95 1.65 -7.70
CA THR A 92 -10.39 1.91 -7.65
C THR A 92 -11.03 0.84 -6.79
N GLY A 93 -11.83 1.25 -5.81
CA GLY A 93 -12.53 0.37 -4.90
C GLY A 93 -14.01 0.72 -4.82
N GLN A 94 -14.84 -0.29 -4.69
CA GLN A 94 -16.27 -0.16 -4.39
C GLN A 94 -16.67 -1.19 -3.35
N VAL A 95 -17.40 -0.76 -2.35
CA VAL A 95 -18.17 -1.59 -1.44
C VAL A 95 -19.64 -1.25 -1.68
N LEU A 96 -20.45 -2.23 -2.01
CA LEU A 96 -21.86 -2.04 -2.30
C LEU A 96 -22.71 -3.09 -1.60
N VAL A 97 -23.54 -2.64 -0.69
CA VAL A 97 -24.69 -3.41 -0.15
C VAL A 97 -25.94 -2.85 -0.82
N PRO A 98 -26.53 -3.56 -1.78
CA PRO A 98 -27.61 -3.01 -2.62
C PRO A 98 -28.87 -2.65 -1.84
N THR A 99 -29.16 -3.40 -0.77
CA THR A 99 -30.33 -3.19 0.07
C THR A 99 -30.00 -3.45 1.53
N VAL A 100 -30.37 -2.53 2.40
CA VAL A 100 -30.30 -2.68 3.87
C VAL A 100 -31.74 -2.53 4.40
N ASN A 101 -32.27 -3.60 4.98
CA ASN A 101 -33.64 -3.63 5.52
C ASN A 101 -33.68 -3.02 6.94
N LEU A 102 -33.72 -1.70 7.06
CA LEU A 102 -33.77 -1.03 8.35
C LEU A 102 -35.00 -1.43 9.19
N GLY A 103 -36.14 -1.73 8.57
CA GLY A 103 -37.32 -2.23 9.29
C GLY A 103 -36.99 -3.48 10.09
N VAL A 104 -36.37 -4.47 9.48
CA VAL A 104 -35.97 -5.73 10.12
C VAL A 104 -34.97 -5.48 11.24
N LEU A 105 -34.01 -4.58 11.04
CA LEU A 105 -33.03 -4.19 12.07
C LEU A 105 -33.70 -3.68 13.36
N PHE A 106 -34.82 -2.98 13.24
CA PHE A 106 -35.59 -2.45 14.37
C PHE A 106 -36.75 -3.35 14.83
N GLY A 107 -36.82 -4.61 14.32
CA GLY A 107 -37.87 -5.55 14.65
C GLY A 107 -39.25 -5.19 14.06
N LEU A 108 -39.27 -4.41 12.99
CA LEU A 108 -40.44 -4.01 12.23
C LEU A 108 -40.56 -4.87 10.95
N PRO A 109 -41.72 -4.90 10.30
CA PRO A 109 -41.85 -5.58 9.00
C PRO A 109 -40.82 -5.07 8.00
N ALA A 110 -40.31 -5.96 7.15
CA ALA A 110 -39.47 -5.59 6.02
C ALA A 110 -40.19 -4.52 5.17
N ASN A 111 -39.43 -3.57 4.62
CA ASN A 111 -39.95 -2.43 3.84
C ASN A 111 -40.78 -1.40 4.64
N THR A 112 -40.70 -1.39 5.97
CA THR A 112 -41.29 -0.32 6.81
C THR A 112 -40.63 1.05 6.49
N PHE A 113 -39.39 1.04 6.06
CA PHE A 113 -38.65 2.22 5.58
C PHE A 113 -38.22 2.00 4.13
N ASP A 114 -37.91 3.10 3.44
CA ASP A 114 -37.24 3.01 2.15
C ASP A 114 -35.88 2.36 2.34
N ASN A 115 -35.74 1.12 1.86
CA ASN A 115 -34.50 0.38 1.92
C ASN A 115 -33.58 0.89 0.81
N GLY A 116 -32.48 1.49 1.18
CA GLY A 116 -31.55 2.06 0.23
C GLY A 116 -30.18 1.39 0.26
N ALA A 117 -29.43 1.61 -0.78
CA ALA A 117 -28.07 1.09 -0.87
C ALA A 117 -27.14 1.77 0.13
N TYR A 118 -26.23 0.97 0.69
CA TYR A 118 -25.00 1.43 1.31
C TYR A 118 -23.89 1.27 0.26
N GLU A 119 -23.24 2.37 -0.09
CA GLU A 119 -22.18 2.35 -1.09
C GLU A 119 -21.01 3.24 -0.68
N GLN A 120 -19.81 2.69 -0.78
CA GLN A 120 -18.57 3.45 -0.77
C GLN A 120 -17.84 3.19 -2.08
N ASN A 121 -17.58 4.22 -2.85
CA ASN A 121 -16.94 4.10 -4.16
C ASN A 121 -15.90 5.20 -4.34
N GLY A 122 -14.75 4.84 -4.88
CA GLY A 122 -13.75 5.84 -5.19
C GLY A 122 -12.49 5.31 -5.82
N THR A 123 -11.68 6.28 -6.22
CA THR A 123 -10.37 6.04 -6.81
C THR A 123 -9.32 6.79 -6.00
N VAL A 124 -8.24 6.08 -5.66
CA VAL A 124 -7.03 6.69 -5.09
C VAL A 124 -5.90 6.54 -6.11
N LYS A 125 -5.28 7.66 -6.46
CA LYS A 125 -4.03 7.68 -7.23
C LYS A 125 -2.89 7.92 -6.27
N ILE A 126 -1.82 7.17 -6.43
CA ILE A 126 -0.61 7.23 -5.61
C ILE A 126 0.56 7.46 -6.54
N ASP A 127 1.36 8.47 -6.24
CA ASP A 127 2.65 8.75 -6.87
C ASP A 127 3.70 8.79 -5.78
N ALA A 128 4.72 7.92 -5.87
CA ALA A 128 5.77 7.85 -4.88
C ALA A 128 7.16 7.88 -5.51
N VAL A 129 8.07 8.61 -4.88
CA VAL A 129 9.49 8.70 -5.25
C VAL A 129 10.33 8.37 -4.03
N GLY A 130 11.35 7.56 -4.22
CA GLY A 130 12.36 7.28 -3.23
C GLY A 130 13.76 7.44 -3.82
N VAL A 131 14.66 8.13 -3.12
CA VAL A 131 16.07 8.22 -3.48
C VAL A 131 16.89 7.81 -2.27
N TYR A 132 17.88 6.97 -2.44
CA TYR A 132 18.67 6.45 -1.34
C TYR A 132 20.16 6.33 -1.67
N LEU A 133 20.97 6.43 -0.62
CA LEU A 133 22.39 6.17 -0.66
C LEU A 133 22.78 5.43 0.62
N GLN A 134 23.61 4.40 0.48
CA GLN A 134 24.17 3.61 1.57
C GLN A 134 25.65 3.35 1.27
N GLY A 135 26.48 3.53 2.26
CA GLY A 135 27.88 3.14 2.23
C GLY A 135 28.16 2.06 3.28
N ALA A 136 29.03 1.14 2.95
CA ALA A 136 29.59 0.18 3.91
C ALA A 136 31.11 0.22 3.84
N VAL A 137 31.78 0.16 5.00
CA VAL A 137 33.23 0.18 5.12
C VAL A 137 33.71 -0.88 6.10
N ASP A 138 34.73 -1.61 5.70
CA ASP A 138 35.41 -2.55 6.57
C ASP A 138 36.42 -1.77 7.46
N ILE A 139 36.04 -1.53 8.73
CA ILE A 139 36.86 -0.84 9.71
C ILE A 139 38.08 -1.72 10.10
N SER A 140 37.85 -3.03 10.13
CA SER A 140 38.88 -4.05 10.34
C SER A 140 38.43 -5.33 9.63
N PRO A 141 39.30 -6.39 9.55
CA PRO A 141 38.89 -7.69 8.98
C PRO A 141 37.68 -8.33 9.66
N THR A 142 37.37 -7.90 10.88
CA THR A 142 36.25 -8.46 11.66
C THR A 142 35.12 -7.47 11.92
N LEU A 143 35.28 -6.19 11.56
CA LEU A 143 34.32 -5.12 11.90
C LEU A 143 33.93 -4.34 10.66
N LYS A 144 32.62 -4.32 10.36
CA LYS A 144 32.04 -3.59 9.23
C LYS A 144 30.99 -2.59 9.72
N LEU A 145 31.05 -1.38 9.22
CA LEU A 145 30.05 -0.35 9.44
C LEU A 145 29.30 -0.07 8.15
N THR A 146 27.97 -0.09 8.23
CA THR A 146 27.10 0.34 7.14
C THR A 146 26.27 1.53 7.61
N ALA A 147 26.22 2.60 6.83
CA ALA A 147 25.36 3.75 7.08
C ALA A 147 24.70 4.21 5.79
N GLY A 148 23.47 4.68 5.90
CA GLY A 148 22.73 5.16 4.75
C GLY A 148 21.50 5.97 5.13
N ALA A 149 20.88 6.57 4.12
CA ALA A 149 19.60 7.25 4.27
C ALA A 149 18.80 7.14 2.99
N ARG A 150 17.47 7.18 3.15
CA ARG A 150 16.52 7.26 2.05
C ARG A 150 15.61 8.47 2.26
N TYR A 151 15.46 9.29 1.24
CA TYR A 151 14.38 10.25 1.12
C TYR A 151 13.20 9.60 0.44
N ASN A 152 12.01 9.76 1.02
CA ASN A 152 10.75 9.27 0.48
C ASN A 152 9.81 10.46 0.31
N TYR A 153 9.11 10.52 -0.81
CA TYR A 153 7.98 11.41 -1.05
C TYR A 153 6.85 10.59 -1.64
N GLU A 154 5.64 10.77 -1.10
CA GLU A 154 4.43 10.15 -1.62
C GLU A 154 3.32 11.17 -1.68
N HIS A 155 2.64 11.23 -2.82
CA HIS A 155 1.45 12.04 -3.05
C HIS A 155 0.27 11.13 -3.34
N ARG A 156 -0.86 11.40 -2.67
CA ARG A 156 -2.12 10.71 -2.92
C ARG A 156 -3.19 11.70 -3.33
N ASN A 157 -4.01 11.30 -4.31
CA ASN A 157 -5.23 11.97 -4.69
C ASN A 157 -6.38 10.96 -4.60
N GLY A 158 -7.39 11.27 -3.79
CA GLY A 158 -8.55 10.42 -3.55
C GLY A 158 -9.84 11.13 -3.94
N VAL A 159 -10.59 10.54 -4.88
CA VAL A 159 -11.89 11.04 -5.34
C VAL A 159 -12.92 9.94 -5.24
N GLY A 160 -14.08 10.25 -4.68
CA GLY A 160 -15.15 9.28 -4.52
C GLY A 160 -16.24 9.77 -3.57
N TYR A 161 -16.98 8.85 -3.01
CA TYR A 161 -18.07 9.14 -2.07
C TYR A 161 -18.38 7.95 -1.16
N PHE A 162 -19.03 8.25 -0.09
CA PHE A 162 -19.86 7.35 0.70
C PHE A 162 -21.31 7.79 0.61
N ARG A 163 -22.21 6.82 0.37
CA ARG A 163 -23.65 7.04 0.28
C ARG A 163 -24.41 6.00 1.09
N PHE A 164 -25.42 6.44 1.81
CA PHE A 164 -26.39 5.58 2.45
C PHE A 164 -27.80 6.13 2.19
N ASP A 165 -28.47 5.60 1.19
CA ASP A 165 -29.69 6.17 0.65
C ASP A 165 -30.84 6.18 1.65
N ALA A 166 -30.99 5.12 2.46
CA ALA A 166 -32.03 5.04 3.49
C ALA A 166 -31.96 6.14 4.57
N LEU A 167 -30.80 6.74 4.78
CA LEU A 167 -30.59 7.84 5.72
C LEU A 167 -30.39 9.19 5.01
N GLY A 168 -30.44 9.24 3.67
CA GLY A 168 -30.17 10.44 2.89
C GLY A 168 -28.73 10.94 3.03
N VAL A 169 -27.77 10.06 3.41
CA VAL A 169 -26.38 10.42 3.62
C VAL A 169 -25.62 10.35 2.31
N ASN A 170 -24.90 11.41 1.98
CA ASN A 170 -23.93 11.44 0.89
C ASN A 170 -22.71 12.29 1.29
N ILE A 171 -21.55 11.63 1.38
CA ILE A 171 -20.29 12.26 1.80
C ILE A 171 -19.30 12.15 0.64
N PRO A 172 -19.15 13.20 -0.17
CA PRO A 172 -18.17 13.23 -1.24
C PRO A 172 -16.75 13.34 -0.69
N THR A 173 -15.79 12.82 -1.44
CA THR A 173 -14.36 12.97 -1.20
C THR A 173 -13.70 13.50 -2.47
N ASP A 174 -12.97 14.59 -2.33
CA ASP A 174 -12.02 15.10 -3.33
C ASP A 174 -10.86 15.71 -2.53
N LYS A 175 -9.83 14.90 -2.28
CA LYS A 175 -8.73 15.26 -1.40
C LYS A 175 -7.40 14.85 -2.02
N ALA A 176 -6.40 15.73 -1.86
CA ALA A 176 -5.04 15.42 -2.25
C ALA A 176 -4.08 15.84 -1.13
N LYS A 177 -3.06 15.03 -0.87
CA LYS A 177 -2.03 15.34 0.12
C LYS A 177 -0.73 14.62 -0.20
N GLY A 178 0.39 15.31 0.07
CA GLY A 178 1.72 14.74 -0.02
C GLY A 178 2.39 14.64 1.35
N TRP A 179 3.27 13.65 1.50
CA TRP A 179 4.09 13.43 2.69
C TRP A 179 5.50 13.10 2.27
N SER A 180 6.46 13.51 3.09
CA SER A 180 7.85 13.18 2.88
C SER A 180 8.52 12.73 4.18
N SER A 181 9.57 11.94 4.07
CA SER A 181 10.37 11.51 5.21
C SER A 181 11.79 11.17 4.79
N VAL A 182 12.74 11.43 5.69
CA VAL A 182 14.09 10.87 5.63
C VAL A 182 14.18 9.72 6.61
N THR A 183 14.63 8.57 6.13
CA THR A 183 14.79 7.34 6.91
C THR A 183 16.26 6.93 6.95
N PRO A 184 17.01 7.33 8.00
CA PRO A 184 18.38 6.91 8.20
C PRO A 184 18.48 5.48 8.71
N LYS A 185 19.63 4.85 8.43
CA LYS A 185 20.03 3.51 8.91
C LYS A 185 21.50 3.52 9.29
N VAL A 186 21.83 2.87 10.40
CA VAL A 186 23.19 2.51 10.77
C VAL A 186 23.20 1.06 11.22
N LEU A 187 24.18 0.29 10.78
CA LEU A 187 24.38 -1.11 11.11
C LEU A 187 25.86 -1.33 11.39
N LEU A 188 26.17 -1.93 12.53
CA LEU A 188 27.52 -2.40 12.90
C LEU A 188 27.51 -3.92 12.93
N GLU A 189 28.43 -4.54 12.20
CA GLU A 189 28.61 -5.99 12.12
C GLU A 189 29.98 -6.35 12.65
N PHE A 190 30.03 -7.31 13.59
CA PHE A 190 31.26 -7.86 14.16
C PHE A 190 31.31 -9.37 13.92
N LYS A 191 32.30 -9.80 13.16
CA LYS A 191 32.54 -11.19 12.77
C LYS A 191 33.82 -11.71 13.45
N PRO A 192 33.75 -12.14 14.73
CA PRO A 192 34.94 -12.59 15.47
C PRO A 192 35.55 -13.88 14.91
N SER A 193 34.78 -14.71 14.18
CA SER A 193 35.24 -15.91 13.50
C SER A 193 34.38 -16.17 12.25
N ASP A 194 34.78 -17.13 11.42
CA ASP A 194 34.03 -17.52 10.21
C ASP A 194 32.65 -18.10 10.50
N THR A 195 32.43 -18.57 11.72
CA THR A 195 31.17 -19.20 12.15
C THR A 195 30.29 -18.32 13.03
N SER A 196 30.75 -17.10 13.36
CA SER A 196 30.05 -16.22 14.31
C SER A 196 29.86 -14.81 13.73
N LEU A 197 28.64 -14.27 13.82
CA LEU A 197 28.30 -12.91 13.45
C LEU A 197 27.45 -12.27 14.56
N LEU A 198 27.90 -11.13 15.06
CA LEU A 198 27.13 -10.25 15.94
C LEU A 198 26.81 -8.97 15.18
N TYR A 199 25.61 -8.43 15.36
CA TYR A 199 25.25 -7.15 14.75
C TYR A 199 24.36 -6.33 15.66
N ALA A 200 24.43 -5.00 15.47
CA ALA A 200 23.54 -4.02 16.07
C ALA A 200 23.11 -3.00 15.01
N SER A 201 21.84 -2.66 14.98
CA SER A 201 21.33 -1.68 14.01
C SER A 201 20.31 -0.72 14.60
N VAL A 202 20.30 0.51 14.07
CA VAL A 202 19.25 1.50 14.30
C VAL A 202 18.76 1.96 12.93
N THR A 203 17.45 1.92 12.73
CA THR A 203 16.82 2.28 11.46
C THR A 203 15.48 2.97 11.73
N LYS A 204 15.26 4.11 11.06
CA LYS A 204 13.95 4.75 11.07
C LYS A 204 13.07 4.17 9.97
N GLY A 205 11.86 3.72 10.32
CA GLY A 205 10.80 3.32 9.39
C GLY A 205 9.83 4.48 9.13
N PHE A 206 9.19 4.46 7.97
CA PHE A 206 8.16 5.42 7.55
C PHE A 206 7.04 4.70 6.81
N LYS A 207 5.80 4.99 7.22
CA LYS A 207 4.58 4.62 6.51
C LYS A 207 3.82 5.89 6.17
N SER A 208 3.52 6.09 4.90
CA SER A 208 2.81 7.28 4.41
C SER A 208 1.41 7.40 5.01
N GLY A 209 0.87 8.62 5.01
CA GLY A 209 -0.50 8.88 5.42
C GLY A 209 -1.54 8.29 4.46
N VAL A 210 -2.81 8.38 4.83
CA VAL A 210 -3.94 7.79 4.09
C VAL A 210 -5.03 8.84 3.85
N ILE A 211 -5.68 8.76 2.68
CA ILE A 211 -6.93 9.45 2.38
C ILE A 211 -8.06 8.45 2.45
N ASN A 212 -9.01 8.65 3.36
CA ASN A 212 -10.22 7.83 3.46
C ASN A 212 -11.28 8.37 2.52
N ILE A 213 -11.74 7.52 1.60
CA ILE A 213 -12.88 7.84 0.72
C ILE A 213 -14.17 7.77 1.53
N GLY A 214 -15.07 8.73 1.33
CA GLY A 214 -16.34 8.80 2.04
C GLY A 214 -16.22 9.25 3.50
N SER A 215 -15.14 9.94 3.85
CA SER A 215 -14.96 10.56 5.17
C SER A 215 -14.84 12.08 5.05
N THR A 216 -15.41 12.80 6.01
CA THR A 216 -15.21 14.24 6.17
C THR A 216 -13.87 14.59 6.80
N ASP A 217 -13.22 13.61 7.45
CA ASP A 217 -11.97 13.81 8.18
C ASP A 217 -10.82 14.24 7.25
N ALA A 218 -9.86 14.93 7.82
CA ALA A 218 -8.61 15.23 7.13
C ALA A 218 -7.84 13.94 6.80
N ALA A 219 -6.94 14.03 5.82
CA ALA A 219 -6.04 12.91 5.53
C ALA A 219 -5.20 12.55 6.76
N ILE A 220 -5.12 11.25 7.04
CA ILE A 220 -4.36 10.68 8.17
C ILE A 220 -2.88 10.99 8.02
N ASN A 221 -2.23 11.32 9.13
CA ASN A 221 -0.80 11.60 9.14
C ASN A 221 0.05 10.33 8.99
N PRO A 222 1.30 10.47 8.54
CA PRO A 222 2.25 9.36 8.48
C PRO A 222 2.60 8.78 9.85
N GLU A 223 3.00 7.51 9.84
CA GLU A 223 3.59 6.85 11.01
C GLU A 223 5.11 6.73 10.83
N THR A 224 5.85 6.90 11.91
CA THR A 224 7.30 6.67 11.94
C THR A 224 7.66 5.79 13.13
N VAL A 225 8.67 4.94 12.96
CA VAL A 225 9.17 4.02 13.98
C VAL A 225 10.70 3.99 13.95
N TRP A 226 11.34 3.80 15.12
CA TRP A 226 12.78 3.55 15.29
C TRP A 226 13.02 2.13 15.76
#